data_f9b2e74b6261a6947d99d57f9ff89888
#
_entry.id   f9b2e74b6261a6947d99d57f9ff89888
#
_cell.length_a   1.000
_cell.length_b   1.000
_cell.length_c   1.000
_cell.angle_alpha   90.00
_cell.angle_beta   90.00
_cell.angle_gamma   90.00
#
_symmetry.space_group_name_H-M   'P 1'
#
loop_
_entity.id
_entity.type
_entity.pdbx_description
1 polymer ?
#
loop_
_entity_poly.entity_id
_entity_poly.type
_entity_poly.pdbx_seq_one_letter_code
_entity_poly.pdbx_strand_id
1 'polypeptide(L)'
;VMTHYVHSIALDDIAAEVGMNRSAFCSYFKRCKGMTFSQFVTRYRLNTACELLKHSQKGVSEICYTVGFNDLPHFVRVFTNAMGMSPSKYRKHLR
;
A
#
# COMPACT_ATOMS: atom_id res chain seq x y z
N VAL A 1 9.46 9.19 4.31
CA VAL A 1 8.38 8.61 3.51
C VAL A 1 7.87 7.33 4.13
N MET A 2 8.80 6.50 4.57
CA MET A 2 8.42 5.19 5.08
C MET A 2 7.56 5.25 6.33
N THR A 3 7.77 6.23 7.18
CA THR A 3 7.01 6.36 8.42
C THR A 3 5.60 6.91 8.20
N HIS A 4 5.33 7.46 7.02
CA HIS A 4 4.07 8.10 6.72
C HIS A 4 3.10 7.25 5.91
N TYR A 5 3.50 6.05 5.53
CA TYR A 5 2.64 5.24 4.68
C TYR A 5 1.39 4.77 5.40
N VAL A 6 1.40 4.69 6.71
CA VAL A 6 0.25 4.29 7.50
C VAL A 6 -0.83 5.37 7.55
N HIS A 7 -0.43 6.59 7.26
CA HIS A 7 -1.36 7.71 7.12
C HIS A 7 -1.47 8.01 5.65
N SER A 8 -2.47 8.67 5.24
CA SER A 8 -2.60 9.04 3.82
C SER A 8 -1.37 9.86 3.42
N ILE A 9 -0.62 9.37 2.45
CA ILE A 9 0.48 10.15 1.90
C ILE A 9 -0.14 11.23 1.03
N ALA A 10 0.09 12.48 1.39
CA ALA A 10 -0.44 13.59 0.63
C ALA A 10 0.40 13.77 -0.62
N LEU A 11 -0.18 13.41 -1.77
CA LEU A 11 0.50 13.52 -3.05
C LEU A 11 0.98 14.94 -3.30
N ASP A 12 0.16 15.92 -2.92
CA ASP A 12 0.51 17.33 -3.09
C ASP A 12 1.74 17.72 -2.28
N ASP A 13 1.88 17.17 -1.08
CA ASP A 13 3.03 17.45 -0.22
C ASP A 13 4.31 16.91 -0.83
N ILE A 14 4.27 15.71 -1.38
CA ILE A 14 5.43 15.11 -2.02
C ILE A 14 5.81 15.88 -3.28
N ALA A 15 4.83 16.25 -4.07
CA ALA A 15 5.07 17.03 -5.28
C ALA A 15 5.70 18.38 -4.95
N ALA A 16 5.23 19.03 -3.89
CA ALA A 16 5.77 20.30 -3.46
C ALA A 16 7.24 20.16 -3.01
N GLU A 17 7.57 19.09 -2.33
CA GLU A 17 8.93 18.83 -1.87
C GLU A 17 9.92 18.78 -3.02
N VAL A 18 9.50 18.20 -4.15
CA VAL A 18 10.39 18.09 -5.32
C VAL A 18 10.18 19.23 -6.30
N GLY A 19 9.40 20.25 -5.93
CA GLY A 19 9.22 21.43 -6.76
C GLY A 19 8.32 21.23 -7.95
N MET A 20 7.40 20.28 -7.88
CA MET A 20 6.47 19.98 -8.96
C MET A 20 5.03 20.16 -8.50
N ASN A 21 4.14 20.48 -9.44
CA ASN A 21 2.73 20.40 -9.13
C ASN A 21 2.28 18.94 -9.23
N ARG A 22 1.05 18.68 -8.80
CA ARG A 22 0.54 17.32 -8.74
C ARG A 22 0.57 16.61 -10.08
N SER A 23 0.11 17.28 -11.14
CA SER A 23 0.07 16.67 -12.46
C SER A 23 1.45 16.35 -13.00
N ALA A 24 2.38 17.29 -12.85
CA ALA A 24 3.76 17.10 -13.29
C ALA A 24 4.43 15.96 -12.55
N PHE A 25 4.22 15.89 -11.23
CA PHE A 25 4.79 14.82 -10.43
C PHE A 25 4.25 13.46 -10.83
N CYS A 26 2.94 13.35 -11.03
CA CYS A 26 2.33 12.08 -11.42
C CYS A 26 2.86 11.61 -12.76
N SER A 27 2.98 12.50 -13.73
CA SER A 27 3.51 12.15 -15.05
C SER A 27 4.97 11.71 -14.95
N TYR A 28 5.75 12.45 -14.19
CA TYR A 28 7.15 12.15 -13.98
C TYR A 28 7.33 10.79 -13.31
N PHE A 29 6.55 10.54 -12.26
CA PHE A 29 6.63 9.28 -11.52
C PHE A 29 6.30 8.09 -12.42
N LYS A 30 5.21 8.20 -13.20
CA LYS A 30 4.82 7.12 -14.10
C LYS A 30 5.90 6.85 -15.14
N ARG A 31 6.50 7.91 -15.66
CA ARG A 31 7.55 7.76 -16.66
C ARG A 31 8.79 7.08 -16.09
N CYS A 32 9.16 7.40 -14.84
CA CYS A 32 10.35 6.86 -14.21
C CYS A 32 10.15 5.46 -13.65
N LYS A 33 8.97 5.17 -13.12
CA LYS A 33 8.71 3.92 -12.40
C LYS A 33 7.87 2.92 -13.19
N GLY A 34 7.25 3.35 -14.26
CA GLY A 34 6.39 2.48 -15.05
C GLY A 34 5.04 2.21 -14.41
N MET A 35 4.70 2.89 -13.33
CA MET A 35 3.41 2.76 -12.65
C MET A 35 3.02 4.10 -12.04
N THR A 36 1.73 4.28 -11.77
CA THR A 36 1.26 5.50 -11.11
C THR A 36 1.72 5.53 -9.66
N PHE A 37 1.73 6.72 -9.09
CA PHE A 37 2.07 6.86 -7.68
C PHE A 37 1.07 6.11 -6.79
N SER A 38 -0.22 6.14 -7.13
CA SER A 38 -1.23 5.39 -6.39
C SER A 38 -0.97 3.90 -6.41
N GLN A 39 -0.60 3.37 -7.57
CA GLN A 39 -0.25 1.96 -7.70
C GLN A 39 0.98 1.62 -6.87
N PHE A 40 1.95 2.50 -6.85
CA PHE A 40 3.17 2.30 -6.07
C PHE A 40 2.85 2.24 -4.57
N VAL A 41 2.04 3.19 -4.08
CA VAL A 41 1.66 3.23 -2.67
C VAL A 41 0.88 1.97 -2.28
N THR A 42 -0.08 1.57 -3.13
CA THR A 42 -0.86 0.36 -2.88
C THR A 42 0.05 -0.85 -2.79
N ARG A 43 0.98 -0.98 -3.72
CA ARG A 43 1.92 -2.09 -3.73
C ARG A 43 2.78 -2.11 -2.48
N TYR A 44 3.25 -0.95 -2.05
CA TYR A 44 4.03 -0.83 -0.83
C TYR A 44 3.22 -1.28 0.38
N ARG A 45 1.96 -0.84 0.46
CA ARG A 45 1.08 -1.23 1.56
C ARG A 45 0.83 -2.72 1.58
N LEU A 46 0.62 -3.33 0.42
CA LEU A 46 0.41 -4.77 0.33
C LEU A 46 1.65 -5.55 0.73
N ASN A 47 2.82 -5.09 0.31
CA ASN A 47 4.07 -5.74 0.70
C ASN A 47 4.27 -5.69 2.21
N THR A 48 3.95 -4.55 2.83
CA THR A 48 4.05 -4.41 4.28
C THR A 48 3.03 -5.32 4.97
N ALA A 49 1.82 -5.43 4.40
CA ALA A 49 0.81 -6.33 4.94
C ALA A 49 1.31 -7.78 4.91
N CYS A 50 1.96 -8.19 3.82
CA CYS A 50 2.53 -9.53 3.73
C CYS A 50 3.56 -9.77 4.83
N GLU A 51 4.42 -8.80 5.09
CA GLU A 51 5.42 -8.93 6.16
C GLU A 51 4.76 -9.06 7.53
N LEU A 52 3.71 -8.28 7.78
CA LEU A 52 2.98 -8.39 9.03
C LEU A 52 2.26 -9.72 9.17
N LEU A 53 1.72 -10.25 8.08
CA LEU A 53 1.09 -11.56 8.09
C LEU A 53 2.10 -12.67 8.42
N LYS A 54 3.34 -12.52 7.95
CA LYS A 54 4.40 -13.49 8.20
C LYS A 54 4.95 -13.38 9.61
N HIS A 55 5.20 -12.19 10.09
CA HIS A 55 6.06 -11.95 11.24
C HIS A 55 5.35 -11.39 12.47
N SER A 56 4.04 -11.23 12.43
CA SER A 56 3.31 -10.71 13.58
C SER A 56 2.08 -11.55 13.86
N GLN A 57 1.51 -11.33 15.04
CA GLN A 57 0.27 -12.00 15.45
C GLN A 57 -0.96 -11.13 15.21
N LYS A 58 -0.78 -9.98 14.56
CA LYS A 58 -1.88 -9.05 14.31
C LYS A 58 -2.95 -9.70 13.45
N GLY A 59 -4.20 -9.40 13.77
CA GLY A 59 -5.33 -9.86 12.95
C GLY A 59 -5.37 -9.15 11.60
N VAL A 60 -6.11 -9.72 10.66
CA VAL A 60 -6.20 -9.16 9.32
C VAL A 60 -6.74 -7.73 9.34
N SER A 61 -7.79 -7.46 10.15
CA SER A 61 -8.35 -6.12 10.21
C SER A 61 -7.35 -5.13 10.80
N GLU A 62 -6.60 -5.55 11.79
CA GLU A 62 -5.59 -4.70 12.39
C GLU A 62 -4.50 -4.36 11.37
N ILE A 63 -4.05 -5.35 10.62
CA ILE A 63 -3.06 -5.14 9.56
C ILE A 63 -3.59 -4.18 8.50
N CYS A 64 -4.85 -4.36 8.11
CA CYS A 64 -5.50 -3.50 7.13
C CYS A 64 -5.34 -2.01 7.52
N TYR A 65 -5.70 -1.68 8.75
CA TYR A 65 -5.65 -0.29 9.19
C TYR A 65 -4.22 0.17 9.45
N THR A 66 -3.37 -0.73 9.92
CA THR A 66 -1.98 -0.40 10.19
C THR A 66 -1.24 0.01 8.92
N VAL A 67 -1.51 -0.66 7.81
CA VAL A 67 -0.80 -0.33 6.55
C VAL A 67 -1.47 0.81 5.78
N GLY A 68 -2.57 1.35 6.29
CA GLY A 68 -3.14 2.56 5.74
C GLY A 68 -4.41 2.42 4.93
N PHE A 69 -5.01 1.23 4.90
CA PHE A 69 -6.33 1.08 4.30
C PHE A 69 -7.39 1.51 5.31
N ASN A 70 -8.48 2.07 4.82
CA ASN A 70 -9.57 2.55 5.67
C ASN A 70 -10.77 1.63 5.67
N ASP A 71 -10.76 0.59 4.87
CA ASP A 71 -11.93 -0.23 4.61
C ASP A 71 -11.46 -1.68 4.45
N LEU A 72 -11.86 -2.52 5.39
CA LEU A 72 -11.43 -3.92 5.37
C LEU A 72 -11.88 -4.67 4.11
N PRO A 73 -13.14 -4.59 3.66
CA PRO A 73 -13.52 -5.28 2.42
C PRO A 73 -12.70 -4.82 1.23
N HIS A 74 -12.40 -3.53 1.14
CA HIS A 74 -11.56 -3.01 0.07
C HIS A 74 -10.16 -3.59 0.14
N PHE A 75 -9.56 -3.61 1.33
CA PHE A 75 -8.24 -4.20 1.53
C PHE A 75 -8.22 -5.66 1.10
N VAL A 76 -9.20 -6.44 1.54
CA VAL A 76 -9.28 -7.86 1.20
C VAL A 76 -9.37 -8.06 -0.31
N ARG A 77 -10.19 -7.25 -0.98
CA ARG A 77 -10.33 -7.35 -2.43
C ARG A 77 -9.03 -7.01 -3.15
N VAL A 78 -8.38 -5.91 -2.76
CA VAL A 78 -7.13 -5.49 -3.38
C VAL A 78 -6.03 -6.52 -3.12
N PHE A 79 -5.94 -7.02 -1.90
CA PHE A 79 -4.96 -8.04 -1.55
C PHE A 79 -5.18 -9.31 -2.36
N THR A 80 -6.43 -9.76 -2.43
CA THR A 80 -6.77 -10.99 -3.15
C THR A 80 -6.43 -10.87 -4.63
N ASN A 81 -6.75 -9.73 -5.23
CA ASN A 81 -6.43 -9.50 -6.64
C ASN A 81 -4.93 -9.52 -6.90
N ALA A 82 -4.15 -8.98 -5.98
CA ALA A 82 -2.70 -8.89 -6.16
C ALA A 82 -1.98 -10.19 -5.82
N MET A 83 -2.43 -10.89 -4.79
CA MET A 83 -1.72 -12.05 -4.26
C MET A 83 -2.34 -13.39 -4.67
N GLY A 84 -3.52 -13.37 -5.24
CA GLY A 84 -4.20 -14.60 -5.66
C GLY A 84 -4.92 -15.33 -4.56
N MET A 85 -4.91 -14.81 -3.33
CA MET A 85 -5.62 -15.42 -2.21
C MET A 85 -5.87 -14.38 -1.13
N SER A 86 -6.84 -14.65 -0.25
CA SER A 86 -7.19 -13.72 0.82
C SER A 86 -6.05 -13.60 1.84
N PRO A 87 -6.01 -12.53 2.61
CA PRO A 87 -4.98 -12.38 3.65
C PRO A 87 -4.96 -13.53 4.65
N SER A 88 -6.13 -14.00 5.08
CA SER A 88 -6.20 -15.12 6.02
C SER A 88 -5.63 -16.40 5.41
N LYS A 89 -5.99 -16.66 4.16
CA LYS A 89 -5.49 -17.84 3.46
C LYS A 89 -3.98 -17.72 3.22
N TYR A 90 -3.51 -16.54 2.90
CA TYR A 90 -2.09 -16.28 2.69
C TYR A 90 -1.30 -16.61 3.96
N ARG A 91 -1.79 -16.18 5.13
CA ARG A 91 -1.14 -16.48 6.40
C ARG A 91 -1.09 -17.98 6.67
N LYS A 92 -2.18 -18.68 6.42
CA LYS A 92 -2.23 -20.13 6.61
C LYS A 92 -1.26 -20.86 5.69
N HIS A 93 -1.13 -20.36 4.47
CA HIS A 93 -0.28 -20.97 3.47
C HIS A 93 1.21 -20.87 3.84
N LEU A 94 1.57 -19.85 4.63
CA LEU A 94 2.93 -19.63 5.07
C LEU A 94 3.37 -20.54 6.20
N ARG A 95 2.43 -21.22 6.87
CA ARG A 95 2.74 -22.06 8.03
C ARG A 95 2.87 -23.53 7.70
#